data_97f2cd17c2c5f34c08fc167d0ca52535
#
_entry.id   97f2cd17c2c5f34c08fc167d0ca52535
#
_cell.length_a   1.000
_cell.length_b   1.000
_cell.length_c   1.000
_cell.angle_alpha   90.00
_cell.angle_beta   90.00
_cell.angle_gamma   90.00
#
_symmetry.space_group_name_H-M   'P 1'
#
loop_
_entity.id
_entity.type
_entity.pdbx_description
1 polymer ?
#
loop_
_entity_poly.entity_id
_entity_poly.type
_entity_poly.pdbx_seq_one_letter_code
_entity_poly.pdbx_strand_id
1 'polypeptide(L)' 'MTKLRFVHWRDGKWHLGYLEDYPDYQSQGRTRKELEENLRDLYRDIISGDKALASIRT' A
#
# COMPACT_ATOMS: atom_id res chain seq x y z
N MET A 1 -2.27 -14.34 -13.02
CA MET A 1 -2.66 -13.06 -12.52
C MET A 1 -2.47 -12.98 -11.00
N THR A 2 -1.82 -11.93 -10.56
CA THR A 2 -1.50 -11.81 -9.15
C THR A 2 -2.59 -11.11 -8.38
N LYS A 3 -2.98 -11.70 -7.27
CA LYS A 3 -3.96 -11.09 -6.40
C LYS A 3 -3.25 -10.36 -5.28
N LEU A 4 -3.60 -9.11 -5.13
CA LEU A 4 -3.03 -8.33 -4.04
C LEU A 4 -3.89 -8.50 -2.79
N ARG A 5 -3.26 -8.90 -1.72
CA ARG A 5 -3.94 -9.08 -0.45
C ARG A 5 -3.60 -7.95 0.49
N PHE A 6 -4.60 -7.44 1.16
CA PHE A 6 -4.36 -6.39 2.14
C PHE A 6 -5.38 -6.49 3.27
N VAL A 7 -4.96 -6.00 4.41
CA VAL A 7 -5.80 -5.92 5.60
C VAL A 7 -6.28 -4.48 5.71
N HIS A 8 -7.54 -4.29 5.98
CA HIS A 8 -8.05 -2.92 6.09
C HIS A 8 -9.08 -2.82 7.19
N TRP A 9 -9.24 -1.61 7.68
CA TRP A 9 -10.23 -1.30 8.69
C TRP A 9 -10.61 0.15 8.54
N ARG A 10 -11.57 0.57 9.33
CA ARG A 10 -12.08 1.92 9.24
C ARG A 10 -11.83 2.65 10.54
N ASP A 11 -11.41 3.89 10.43
CA ASP A 11 -11.18 4.75 11.59
C ASP A 11 -11.82 6.09 11.29
N GLY A 12 -13.05 6.29 11.78
CA GLY A 12 -13.78 7.50 11.48
C GLY A 12 -14.09 7.60 10.00
N LYS A 13 -13.61 8.66 9.38
CA LYS A 13 -13.82 8.89 7.96
C LYS A 13 -12.78 8.22 7.09
N TRP A 14 -11.77 7.65 7.71
CA TRP A 14 -10.65 7.11 6.98
C TRP A 14 -10.69 5.61 6.87
N HIS A 15 -10.33 5.13 5.71
CA HIS A 15 -10.08 3.72 5.50
C HIS A 15 -8.59 3.52 5.58
N LEU A 16 -8.17 2.64 6.46
CA LEU A 16 -6.75 2.36 6.67
C LEU A 16 -6.44 0.93 6.31
N GLY A 17 -5.20 0.68 5.94
CA GLY A 17 -4.84 -0.68 5.60
C GLY A 17 -3.37 -0.85 5.37
N TYR A 18 -2.97 -2.11 5.24
CA TYR A 18 -1.59 -2.43 4.92
C TYR A 18 -1.56 -3.69 4.07
N LEU A 19 -0.46 -3.85 3.37
CA LEU A 19 -0.27 -5.03 2.54
C LEU A 19 0.02 -6.23 3.43
N GLU A 20 -0.67 -7.32 3.19
CA GLU A 20 -0.54 -8.50 4.03
C GLU A 20 0.88 -9.05 4.02
N ASP A 21 1.51 -9.06 2.86
CA ASP A 21 2.86 -9.56 2.73
C ASP A 21 3.92 -8.55 3.16
N TYR A 22 3.53 -7.29 3.30
CA TYR A 22 4.44 -6.22 3.66
C TYR A 22 3.78 -5.32 4.70
N PRO A 23 3.60 -5.84 5.91
CA PRO A 23 2.81 -5.11 6.91
C PRO A 23 3.39 -3.77 7.36
N ASP A 24 4.65 -3.52 7.02
CA ASP A 24 5.25 -2.23 7.32
C ASP A 24 4.77 -1.13 6.39
N TYR A 25 4.11 -1.51 5.30
CA TYR A 25 3.67 -0.56 4.30
C TYR A 25 2.18 -0.32 4.45
N GLN A 26 1.84 0.82 5.03
CA GLN A 26 0.46 1.18 5.28
C GLN A 26 0.04 2.36 4.42
N SER A 27 -1.26 2.46 4.22
CA SER A 27 -1.79 3.59 3.49
C SER A 27 -3.18 3.91 4.04
N GLN A 28 -3.77 4.97 3.49
CA GLN A 28 -5.09 5.38 3.90
C GLN A 28 -5.81 6.02 2.73
N GLY A 29 -7.12 6.13 2.85
CA GLY A 29 -7.92 6.77 1.84
C GLY A 29 -9.27 7.13 2.42
N ARG A 30 -9.98 7.98 1.76
CA ARG A 30 -11.32 8.39 2.21
C ARG A 30 -12.37 7.36 1.85
N THR A 31 -12.08 6.56 0.85
CA THR A 31 -12.95 5.47 0.46
C THR A 31 -12.12 4.20 0.38
N ARG A 32 -12.81 3.08 0.40
CA ARG A 32 -12.12 1.82 0.27
C ARG A 32 -11.38 1.72 -1.07
N LYS A 33 -12.01 2.24 -2.11
CA LYS A 33 -11.40 2.20 -3.43
C LYS A 33 -10.12 3.01 -3.46
N GLU A 34 -10.13 4.17 -2.82
CA GLU A 34 -8.96 5.01 -2.76
C GLU A 34 -7.82 4.32 -1.99
N LEU A 35 -8.18 3.70 -0.88
CA LEU A 35 -7.20 2.93 -0.12
C LEU A 35 -6.60 1.83 -0.95
N GLU A 36 -7.44 1.12 -1.68
CA GLU A 36 -6.99 0.03 -2.51
C GLU A 36 -6.02 0.50 -3.58
N GLU A 37 -6.32 1.61 -4.21
CA GLU A 37 -5.45 2.17 -5.23
C GLU A 37 -4.11 2.60 -4.65
N ASN A 38 -4.15 3.20 -3.46
CA ASN A 38 -2.93 3.63 -2.81
C ASN A 38 -2.06 2.44 -2.43
N LEU A 39 -2.67 1.37 -1.97
CA LEU A 39 -1.93 0.17 -1.63
C LEU A 39 -1.33 -0.49 -2.87
N ARG A 40 -2.04 -0.43 -3.97
CA ARG A 40 -1.51 -0.96 -5.22
C ARG A 40 -0.29 -0.20 -5.68
N ASP A 41 -0.32 1.12 -5.49
CA ASP A 41 0.84 1.93 -5.85
C ASP A 41 2.03 1.57 -4.99
N LEU A 42 1.80 1.36 -3.70
CA LEU A 42 2.85 0.94 -2.80
C LEU A 42 3.43 -0.40 -3.25
N TYR A 43 2.55 -1.33 -3.57
CA TYR A 43 3.00 -2.65 -3.99
C TYR A 43 3.86 -2.56 -5.24
N ARG A 44 3.45 -1.74 -6.17
CA ARG A 44 4.20 -1.55 -7.40
C ARG A 44 5.60 -1.02 -7.12
N ASP A 45 5.71 -0.09 -6.20
CA ASP A 45 7.01 0.45 -5.83
C ASP A 45 7.88 -0.60 -5.16
N ILE A 46 7.26 -1.43 -4.34
CA ILE A 46 7.99 -2.49 -3.64
C ILE A 46 8.57 -3.49 -4.62
N ILE A 47 7.76 -3.97 -5.54
CA ILE A 47 8.22 -5.01 -6.46
C ILE A 47 9.19 -4.46 -7.50
N SER A 48 9.13 -3.18 -7.78
CA SER A 48 10.05 -2.60 -8.74
C SER A 48 11.47 -2.55 -8.18
N GLY A 49 11.58 -2.34 -6.87
CA GLY A 49 12.87 -2.36 -6.20
C GLY A 49 13.78 -1.20 -6.53
N ASP A 50 13.84 -0.85 -7.77
CA ASP A 50 14.75 0.20 -8.22
C ASP A 50 14.47 1.53 -7.55
N LYS A 51 13.22 1.84 -7.42
CA LYS A 51 12.82 3.09 -6.80
C LYS A 51 13.28 3.16 -5.36
N ALA A 52 13.08 2.07 -4.65
CA ALA A 52 13.46 2.02 -3.26
C ALA A 52 14.97 2.17 -3.11
N LEU A 53 15.70 1.53 -3.98
CA LEU A 53 17.15 1.63 -3.94
C LEU A 53 17.63 3.03 -4.25
N ALA A 54 17.00 3.64 -5.22
CA ALA A 54 17.38 5.02 -5.57
C ALA A 54 17.11 5.96 -4.42
N SER A 55 16.00 5.77 -3.73
CA SER A 55 15.66 6.59 -2.59
C SER A 55 16.66 6.45 -1.47
N ILE A 56 17.07 5.23 -1.24
CA ILE A 56 18.00 4.96 -0.15
C ILE A 56 19.34 5.64 -0.37
N ARG A 57 19.77 5.66 -1.61
CA ARG A 57 21.05 6.26 -1.91
C ARG A 57 21.07 7.76 -1.84
N THR A 58 19.94 8.34 -1.93
CA THR A 58 19.88 9.79 -1.79
C THR A 58 19.62 10.16 -0.35
#